data_cf02289ec706426222fa74fb9543a970
#
_entry.id   cf02289ec706426222fa74fb9543a970
#
_cell.length_a   1.000
_cell.length_b   1.000
_cell.length_c   1.000
_cell.angle_alpha   90.00
_cell.angle_beta   90.00
_cell.angle_gamma   90.00
#
_symmetry.space_group_name_H-M   'P 1'
#
loop_
_entity.id
_entity.type
_entity.pdbx_description
1 polymer ?
#
loop_
_entity_poly.entity_id
_entity_poly.type
_entity_poly.pdbx_seq_one_letter_code
_entity_poly.pdbx_strand_id
1 'polypeptide(L)'
;MVGRQRERGNGAGRPQRRPVVALYERMVEAIRAGTYPPGSTLPTEPRLAAELGVSRPALREALILLQEDGVITVRRGVGRTVSHHLPPRGFEFLKPVESLLGAGRQVVTVPLARTREEPTDFSTQHLVLPAHGEVRFWESVIEVGGLPACLTQEWASDETLAELLPDAVAAFEGPGGGASSMLGLLLDAGRGLPLTGSSTIVATTLGRQRGAQLGRPADTPGVLVTQVVRLERTPLLAAKHMLPPGAPALPVWQAR
;
A
#
# COMPACT_ATOMS: atom_id res chain seq x y z
N MET A 1 -14.40 60.71 -2.98
CA MET A 1 -13.86 59.67 -3.87
C MET A 1 -13.32 58.53 -3.01
N VAL A 2 -14.10 57.49 -2.88
CA VAL A 2 -13.75 56.32 -2.03
C VAL A 2 -13.42 55.16 -2.97
N GLY A 3 -12.13 54.77 -2.98
CA GLY A 3 -11.63 53.66 -3.77
C GLY A 3 -11.99 52.31 -3.09
N ARG A 4 -12.81 51.48 -3.76
CA ARG A 4 -13.08 50.12 -3.37
C ARG A 4 -11.89 49.24 -3.76
N GLN A 5 -11.14 48.74 -2.80
CA GLN A 5 -10.21 47.64 -2.97
C GLN A 5 -11.02 46.32 -3.13
N ARG A 6 -10.80 45.66 -4.24
CA ARG A 6 -11.29 44.29 -4.49
C ARG A 6 -10.33 43.30 -3.86
N GLU A 7 -10.75 42.67 -2.77
CA GLU A 7 -10.10 41.48 -2.25
C GLU A 7 -10.20 40.32 -3.29
N ARG A 8 -9.07 39.89 -3.82
CA ARG A 8 -8.97 38.64 -4.61
C ARG A 8 -8.79 37.50 -3.62
N GLY A 9 -9.87 36.80 -3.34
CA GLY A 9 -9.83 35.53 -2.63
C GLY A 9 -9.00 34.49 -3.40
N ASN A 10 -7.88 34.10 -2.84
CA ASN A 10 -7.01 33.04 -3.35
C ASN A 10 -7.56 31.71 -2.83
N GLY A 11 -8.52 31.15 -3.56
CA GLY A 11 -9.00 29.80 -3.33
C GLY A 11 -7.93 28.80 -3.76
N ALA A 12 -7.19 28.23 -2.82
CA ALA A 12 -6.32 27.09 -3.05
C ALA A 12 -7.19 25.90 -3.49
N GLY A 13 -7.34 25.73 -4.81
CA GLY A 13 -8.03 24.61 -5.40
C GLY A 13 -7.31 23.30 -5.05
N ARG A 14 -8.05 22.34 -4.46
CA ARG A 14 -7.63 20.92 -4.38
C ARG A 14 -7.13 20.50 -5.75
N PRO A 15 -6.03 19.74 -5.84
CA PRO A 15 -5.56 19.22 -7.12
C PRO A 15 -6.68 18.39 -7.74
N GLN A 16 -7.24 18.89 -8.82
CA GLN A 16 -8.33 18.23 -9.55
C GLN A 16 -7.72 17.00 -10.22
N ARG A 17 -8.00 15.79 -9.69
CA ARG A 17 -7.60 14.52 -10.32
C ARG A 17 -8.05 14.56 -11.78
N ARG A 18 -7.16 14.20 -12.71
CA ARG A 18 -7.50 14.16 -14.14
C ARG A 18 -8.70 13.24 -14.33
N PRO A 19 -9.73 13.64 -15.10
CA PRO A 19 -10.98 12.88 -15.24
C PRO A 19 -10.78 11.41 -15.67
N VAL A 20 -9.75 11.14 -16.46
CA VAL A 20 -9.40 9.80 -16.95
C VAL A 20 -8.90 8.89 -15.81
N VAL A 21 -8.07 9.41 -14.90
CA VAL A 21 -7.56 8.63 -13.76
C VAL A 21 -8.70 8.27 -12.80
N ALA A 22 -9.58 9.22 -12.50
CA ALA A 22 -10.76 8.96 -11.68
C ALA A 22 -11.69 7.91 -12.32
N LEU A 23 -11.82 7.94 -13.64
CA LEU A 23 -12.60 6.95 -14.38
C LEU A 23 -11.95 5.56 -14.36
N TYR A 24 -10.64 5.49 -14.56
CA TYR A 24 -9.85 4.27 -14.42
C TYR A 24 -10.06 3.63 -13.03
N GLU A 25 -9.89 4.42 -11.96
CA GLU A 25 -10.09 3.95 -10.58
C GLU A 25 -11.52 3.41 -10.35
N ARG A 26 -12.54 4.12 -10.83
CA ARG A 26 -13.94 3.67 -10.77
C ARG A 26 -14.16 2.34 -11.49
N MET A 27 -13.56 2.16 -12.66
CA MET A 27 -13.66 0.91 -13.41
C MET A 27 -12.97 -0.25 -12.70
N VAL A 28 -11.77 -0.04 -12.17
CA VAL A 28 -11.04 -1.04 -11.37
C VAL A 28 -11.86 -1.45 -10.15
N GLU A 29 -12.46 -0.49 -9.45
CA GLU A 29 -13.31 -0.77 -8.28
C GLU A 29 -14.57 -1.54 -8.66
N ALA A 30 -15.26 -1.17 -9.74
CA ALA A 30 -16.43 -1.89 -10.25
C ALA A 30 -16.11 -3.35 -10.63
N ILE A 31 -14.95 -3.58 -11.23
CA ILE A 31 -14.45 -4.93 -11.57
C ILE A 31 -14.19 -5.73 -10.29
N ARG A 32 -13.53 -5.14 -9.31
CA ARG A 32 -13.22 -5.80 -8.03
C ARG A 32 -14.44 -6.05 -7.16
N ALA A 33 -15.41 -5.14 -7.19
CA ALA A 33 -16.70 -5.31 -6.52
C ALA A 33 -17.60 -6.36 -7.20
N GLY A 34 -17.16 -6.94 -8.34
CA GLY A 34 -17.90 -7.96 -9.07
C GLY A 34 -18.99 -7.43 -10.01
N THR A 35 -19.10 -6.11 -10.18
CA THR A 35 -20.01 -5.52 -11.20
C THR A 35 -19.68 -6.02 -12.60
N TYR A 36 -18.38 -6.18 -12.88
CA TYR A 36 -17.86 -6.83 -14.08
C TYR A 36 -16.97 -8.00 -13.64
N PRO A 37 -17.52 -9.23 -13.54
CA PRO A 37 -16.76 -10.38 -13.02
C PRO A 37 -15.56 -10.75 -13.89
N PRO A 38 -14.50 -11.37 -13.32
CA PRO A 38 -13.40 -11.95 -14.09
C PRO A 38 -13.90 -12.85 -15.22
N GLY A 39 -13.34 -12.69 -16.41
CA GLY A 39 -13.75 -13.42 -17.62
C GLY A 39 -14.99 -12.88 -18.33
N SER A 40 -15.75 -11.96 -17.73
CA SER A 40 -16.89 -11.34 -18.39
C SER A 40 -16.47 -10.35 -19.47
N THR A 41 -17.34 -10.19 -20.49
CA THR A 41 -17.16 -9.17 -21.52
C THR A 41 -17.77 -7.85 -21.06
N LEU A 42 -16.99 -6.76 -21.14
CA LEU A 42 -17.48 -5.42 -20.84
C LEU A 42 -18.55 -4.99 -21.86
N PRO A 43 -19.51 -4.14 -21.46
CA PRO A 43 -20.43 -3.51 -22.39
C PRO A 43 -19.69 -2.77 -23.52
N THR A 44 -20.35 -2.56 -24.65
CA THR A 44 -19.79 -1.77 -25.77
C THR A 44 -19.42 -0.35 -25.28
N GLU A 45 -18.39 0.26 -25.90
CA GLU A 45 -17.95 1.62 -25.51
C GLU A 45 -19.10 2.65 -25.44
N PRO A 46 -20.06 2.69 -26.40
CA PRO A 46 -21.18 3.61 -26.31
C PRO A 46 -22.07 3.39 -25.10
N ARG A 47 -22.37 2.13 -24.81
CA ARG A 47 -23.20 1.75 -23.67
C ARG A 47 -22.50 2.02 -22.35
N LEU A 48 -21.24 1.62 -22.24
CA LEU A 48 -20.42 1.83 -21.04
C LEU A 48 -20.20 3.32 -20.75
N ALA A 49 -19.98 4.15 -21.78
CA ALA A 49 -19.87 5.61 -21.63
C ALA A 49 -21.17 6.22 -21.08
N ALA A 50 -22.33 5.76 -21.57
CA ALA A 50 -23.62 6.20 -21.08
C ALA A 50 -23.88 5.76 -19.62
N GLU A 51 -23.58 4.50 -19.27
CA GLU A 51 -23.73 3.96 -17.93
C GLU A 51 -22.85 4.70 -16.89
N LEU A 52 -21.64 5.09 -17.29
CA LEU A 52 -20.70 5.79 -16.41
C LEU A 52 -20.87 7.32 -16.43
N GLY A 53 -21.68 7.88 -17.34
CA GLY A 53 -21.91 9.31 -17.47
C GLY A 53 -20.68 10.08 -17.96
N VAL A 54 -19.87 9.49 -18.86
CA VAL A 54 -18.60 10.07 -19.34
C VAL A 54 -18.56 10.18 -20.86
N SER A 55 -17.64 11.02 -21.37
CA SER A 55 -17.43 11.12 -22.81
C SER A 55 -16.74 9.85 -23.36
N ARG A 56 -17.05 9.47 -24.60
CA ARG A 56 -16.39 8.34 -25.28
C ARG A 56 -14.87 8.45 -25.35
N PRO A 57 -14.27 9.62 -25.65
CA PRO A 57 -12.81 9.78 -25.63
C PRO A 57 -12.22 9.48 -24.25
N ALA A 58 -12.77 10.04 -23.16
CA ALA A 58 -12.28 9.77 -21.81
C ALA A 58 -12.41 8.29 -21.43
N LEU A 59 -13.51 7.63 -21.79
CA LEU A 59 -13.66 6.19 -21.59
C LEU A 59 -12.61 5.40 -22.35
N ARG A 60 -12.34 5.75 -23.61
CA ARG A 60 -11.36 5.04 -24.44
C ARG A 60 -9.95 5.14 -23.85
N GLU A 61 -9.54 6.30 -23.36
CA GLU A 61 -8.28 6.46 -22.64
C GLU A 61 -8.21 5.58 -21.38
N ALA A 62 -9.27 5.59 -20.56
CA ALA A 62 -9.31 4.74 -19.36
C ALA A 62 -9.27 3.24 -19.72
N LEU A 63 -9.94 2.82 -20.79
CA LEU A 63 -9.91 1.42 -21.27
C LEU A 63 -8.53 1.03 -21.84
N ILE A 64 -7.79 1.95 -22.44
CA ILE A 64 -6.40 1.72 -22.87
C ILE A 64 -5.53 1.46 -21.63
N LEU A 65 -5.62 2.31 -20.61
CA LEU A 65 -4.87 2.13 -19.36
C LEU A 65 -5.22 0.80 -18.68
N LEU A 66 -6.50 0.44 -18.60
CA LEU A 66 -6.92 -0.86 -18.04
C LEU A 66 -6.38 -2.04 -18.83
N GLN A 67 -6.20 -1.90 -20.15
CA GLN A 67 -5.62 -2.94 -20.99
C GLN A 67 -4.09 -3.02 -20.86
N GLU A 68 -3.40 -1.88 -20.78
CA GLU A 68 -1.96 -1.80 -20.53
C GLU A 68 -1.62 -2.44 -19.17
N ASP A 69 -2.47 -2.21 -18.19
CA ASP A 69 -2.33 -2.77 -16.84
C ASP A 69 -2.81 -4.23 -16.72
N GLY A 70 -3.26 -4.84 -17.81
CA GLY A 70 -3.70 -6.24 -17.81
C GLY A 70 -5.01 -6.49 -17.05
N VAL A 71 -5.73 -5.44 -16.62
CA VAL A 71 -7.04 -5.54 -15.96
C VAL A 71 -8.10 -6.06 -16.92
N ILE A 72 -8.00 -5.65 -18.18
CA ILE A 72 -8.83 -6.15 -19.28
C ILE A 72 -7.97 -6.62 -20.45
N THR A 73 -8.50 -7.50 -21.27
CA THR A 73 -7.89 -7.98 -22.51
C THR A 73 -8.82 -7.72 -23.69
N VAL A 74 -8.25 -7.54 -24.89
CA VAL A 74 -9.03 -7.43 -26.14
C VAL A 74 -9.00 -8.75 -26.88
N ARG A 75 -10.17 -9.31 -27.14
CA ARG A 75 -10.32 -10.50 -27.99
C ARG A 75 -11.03 -10.13 -29.28
N ARG A 76 -10.38 -10.40 -30.41
CA ARG A 76 -10.94 -10.14 -31.75
C ARG A 76 -12.28 -10.86 -31.90
N GLY A 77 -13.34 -10.15 -32.28
CA GLY A 77 -14.69 -10.69 -32.44
C GLY A 77 -15.51 -10.82 -31.15
N VAL A 78 -14.89 -10.69 -29.97
CA VAL A 78 -15.59 -10.78 -28.66
C VAL A 78 -15.69 -9.41 -28.00
N GLY A 79 -14.67 -8.58 -28.13
CA GLY A 79 -14.59 -7.28 -27.47
C GLY A 79 -13.56 -7.27 -26.33
N ARG A 80 -13.78 -6.38 -25.35
CA ARG A 80 -12.95 -6.26 -24.16
C ARG A 80 -13.49 -7.17 -23.08
N THR A 81 -12.62 -8.02 -22.52
CA THR A 81 -12.95 -9.00 -21.50
C THR A 81 -12.16 -8.70 -20.24
N VAL A 82 -12.78 -8.78 -19.06
CA VAL A 82 -12.11 -8.67 -17.78
C VAL A 82 -11.14 -9.84 -17.60
N SER A 83 -9.91 -9.56 -17.21
CA SER A 83 -8.89 -10.60 -16.99
C SER A 83 -9.30 -11.55 -15.88
N HIS A 84 -9.06 -12.85 -16.05
CA HIS A 84 -9.33 -13.85 -15.01
C HIS A 84 -8.44 -13.65 -13.78
N HIS A 85 -7.21 -13.19 -14.01
CA HIS A 85 -6.25 -12.85 -12.97
C HIS A 85 -6.05 -11.33 -12.99
N LEU A 86 -6.77 -10.63 -12.12
CA LEU A 86 -6.57 -9.20 -11.96
C LEU A 86 -5.18 -8.96 -11.37
N PRO A 87 -4.41 -8.01 -11.92
CA PRO A 87 -3.14 -7.66 -11.31
C PRO A 87 -3.39 -7.23 -9.85
N PRO A 88 -2.55 -7.68 -8.91
CA PRO A 88 -2.65 -7.23 -7.52
C PRO A 88 -2.47 -5.71 -7.48
N ARG A 89 -3.14 -5.06 -6.53
CA ARG A 89 -2.87 -3.64 -6.24
C ARG A 89 -1.41 -3.51 -5.83
N GLY A 90 -0.71 -2.55 -6.42
CA GLY A 90 0.69 -2.31 -6.14
C GLY A 90 0.93 -1.38 -4.93
N PHE A 91 2.14 -0.86 -4.88
CA PHE A 91 2.63 0.02 -3.80
C PHE A 91 1.93 1.39 -3.73
N GLU A 92 1.17 1.80 -4.76
CA GLU A 92 0.37 3.03 -4.75
C GLU A 92 -0.81 2.97 -3.76
N PHE A 93 -1.21 1.77 -3.37
CA PHE A 93 -2.17 1.57 -2.30
C PHE A 93 -1.43 1.14 -1.03
N LEU A 94 -1.72 1.83 0.04
CA LEU A 94 -1.18 1.48 1.34
C LEU A 94 -1.69 0.10 1.75
N LYS A 95 -0.79 -0.89 1.78
CA LYS A 95 -1.07 -2.29 2.10
C LYS A 95 0.05 -2.90 2.89
N PRO A 96 -0.26 -3.87 3.76
CA PRO A 96 0.77 -4.69 4.39
C PRO A 96 1.61 -5.42 3.35
N VAL A 97 2.90 -5.56 3.60
CA VAL A 97 3.84 -6.21 2.66
C VAL A 97 3.46 -7.66 2.38
N GLU A 98 2.92 -8.38 3.37
CA GLU A 98 2.41 -9.73 3.22
C GLU A 98 1.28 -9.83 2.19
N SER A 99 0.42 -8.82 2.14
CA SER A 99 -0.66 -8.75 1.13
C SER A 99 -0.12 -8.49 -0.28
N LEU A 100 0.99 -7.77 -0.40
CA LEU A 100 1.64 -7.47 -1.67
C LEU A 100 2.41 -8.69 -2.21
N LEU A 101 3.09 -9.43 -1.34
CA LEU A 101 3.90 -10.60 -1.71
C LEU A 101 3.05 -11.84 -2.02
N GLY A 102 1.84 -11.92 -1.47
CA GLY A 102 0.99 -13.11 -1.57
C GLY A 102 0.59 -13.46 -2.99
N ALA A 103 0.06 -12.51 -3.76
CA ALA A 103 -0.35 -12.69 -5.18
C ALA A 103 -1.06 -14.03 -5.45
N GLY A 104 -1.97 -14.45 -4.57
CA GLY A 104 -2.72 -15.71 -4.70
C GLY A 104 -2.00 -16.96 -4.15
N ARG A 105 -0.82 -16.82 -3.54
CA ARG A 105 -0.12 -17.87 -2.81
C ARG A 105 -0.41 -17.80 -1.32
N GLN A 106 -0.21 -18.92 -0.62
CA GLN A 106 -0.28 -18.95 0.83
C GLN A 106 0.84 -18.07 1.42
N VAL A 107 0.46 -17.17 2.31
CA VAL A 107 1.37 -16.28 3.04
C VAL A 107 1.22 -16.55 4.52
N VAL A 108 2.35 -16.66 5.21
CA VAL A 108 2.41 -16.82 6.67
C VAL A 108 3.33 -15.75 7.22
N THR A 109 2.87 -15.03 8.24
CA THR A 109 3.69 -14.10 9.01
C THR A 109 4.19 -14.84 10.24
N VAL A 110 5.50 -15.05 10.31
CA VAL A 110 6.17 -15.71 11.44
C VAL A 110 6.77 -14.63 12.35
N PRO A 111 6.22 -14.39 13.55
CA PRO A 111 6.75 -13.38 14.46
C PRO A 111 8.10 -13.82 15.04
N LEU A 112 9.08 -12.90 15.05
CA LEU A 112 10.38 -13.09 15.68
C LEU A 112 10.48 -12.28 16.99
N ALA A 113 9.99 -11.04 16.99
CA ALA A 113 9.96 -10.18 18.15
C ALA A 113 8.68 -9.35 18.20
N ARG A 114 8.19 -9.10 19.41
CA ARG A 114 7.09 -8.22 19.77
C ARG A 114 7.46 -7.54 21.08
N THR A 115 8.13 -6.40 20.98
CA THR A 115 8.75 -5.74 22.14
C THR A 115 8.43 -4.25 22.16
N ARG A 116 8.72 -3.61 23.30
CA ARG A 116 8.97 -2.19 23.42
C ARG A 116 10.46 -2.00 23.64
N GLU A 117 11.06 -1.05 22.97
CA GLU A 117 12.50 -0.81 23.02
C GLU A 117 12.81 0.69 23.07
N GLU A 118 14.05 1.02 23.42
CA GLU A 118 14.54 2.39 23.28
C GLU A 118 14.52 2.82 21.81
N PRO A 119 14.21 4.09 21.52
CA PRO A 119 14.23 4.60 20.15
C PRO A 119 15.60 4.40 19.50
N THR A 120 15.58 3.84 18.29
CA THR A 120 16.75 3.74 17.42
C THR A 120 16.89 5.01 16.58
N ASP A 121 18.05 5.26 15.97
CA ASP A 121 18.23 6.35 15.01
C ASP A 121 17.15 6.33 13.92
N PHE A 122 16.79 5.12 13.46
CA PHE A 122 15.77 4.96 12.44
C PHE A 122 14.38 5.38 12.94
N SER A 123 13.94 4.90 14.09
CA SER A 123 12.61 5.25 14.64
C SER A 123 12.55 6.73 15.02
N THR A 124 13.62 7.30 15.57
CA THR A 124 13.72 8.74 15.87
C THR A 124 13.66 9.63 14.63
N GLN A 125 14.25 9.19 13.52
CA GLN A 125 14.23 9.93 12.27
C GLN A 125 12.86 9.93 11.60
N HIS A 126 12.09 8.87 11.77
CA HIS A 126 10.86 8.64 10.98
C HIS A 126 9.57 8.77 11.79
N LEU A 127 9.62 8.76 13.11
CA LEU A 127 8.47 8.90 13.99
C LEU A 127 8.60 10.15 14.87
N VAL A 128 7.48 10.69 15.32
CA VAL A 128 7.47 11.64 16.42
C VAL A 128 7.51 10.83 17.70
N LEU A 129 8.63 10.91 18.43
CA LEU A 129 8.86 10.16 19.65
C LEU A 129 9.01 11.11 20.83
N PRO A 130 8.52 10.74 22.04
CA PRO A 130 8.79 11.49 23.26
C PRO A 130 10.29 11.46 23.59
N ALA A 131 10.78 12.47 24.29
CA ALA A 131 12.21 12.62 24.60
C ALA A 131 12.81 11.45 25.43
N HIS A 132 11.97 10.75 26.18
CA HIS A 132 12.33 9.60 27.06
C HIS A 132 11.22 8.55 26.98
N GLY A 133 10.90 8.06 25.78
CA GLY A 133 9.83 7.10 25.55
C GLY A 133 10.35 5.80 24.97
N GLU A 134 9.53 4.78 25.11
CA GLU A 134 9.71 3.51 24.39
C GLU A 134 8.98 3.57 23.05
N VAL A 135 9.49 2.82 22.09
CA VAL A 135 8.86 2.58 20.80
C VAL A 135 8.44 1.12 20.71
N ARG A 136 7.23 0.88 20.26
CA ARG A 136 6.78 -0.49 19.94
C ARG A 136 7.55 -0.99 18.73
N PHE A 137 8.12 -2.18 18.85
CA PHE A 137 8.89 -2.84 17.80
C PHE A 137 8.37 -4.23 17.49
N TRP A 138 8.13 -4.49 16.23
CA TRP A 138 7.77 -5.82 15.72
C TRP A 138 8.73 -6.25 14.63
N GLU A 139 9.20 -7.51 14.75
CA GLU A 139 9.99 -8.16 13.71
C GLU A 139 9.32 -9.47 13.32
N SER A 140 9.23 -9.72 12.01
CA SER A 140 8.61 -10.94 11.48
C SER A 140 9.30 -11.37 10.19
N VAL A 141 9.31 -12.67 9.93
CA VAL A 141 9.57 -13.23 8.60
C VAL A 141 8.24 -13.49 7.90
N ILE A 142 8.12 -12.96 6.69
CA ILE A 142 7.01 -13.27 5.81
C ILE A 142 7.43 -14.43 4.92
N GLU A 143 6.69 -15.53 5.02
CA GLU A 143 6.88 -16.73 4.19
C GLU A 143 5.82 -16.76 3.08
N VAL A 144 6.24 -17.09 1.88
CA VAL A 144 5.37 -17.28 0.72
C VAL A 144 5.59 -18.68 0.15
N GLY A 145 4.56 -19.50 0.20
CA GLY A 145 4.67 -20.90 -0.22
C GLY A 145 5.66 -21.71 0.63
N GLY A 146 5.79 -21.38 1.92
CA GLY A 146 6.68 -22.06 2.87
C GLY A 146 8.15 -21.64 2.79
N LEU A 147 8.48 -20.59 2.05
CA LEU A 147 9.86 -20.08 1.94
C LEU A 147 9.95 -18.63 2.46
N PRO A 148 11.01 -18.27 3.20
CA PRO A 148 11.25 -16.89 3.64
C PRO A 148 11.38 -15.95 2.43
N ALA A 149 10.47 -14.98 2.34
CA ALA A 149 10.36 -14.04 1.24
C ALA A 149 10.68 -12.60 1.66
N CYS A 150 10.48 -12.24 2.92
CA CYS A 150 10.76 -10.91 3.43
C CYS A 150 10.99 -10.95 4.94
N LEU A 151 11.97 -10.20 5.42
CA LEU A 151 12.06 -9.82 6.84
C LEU A 151 11.46 -8.43 6.98
N THR A 152 10.47 -8.28 7.84
CA THR A 152 9.84 -7.00 8.13
C THR A 152 10.13 -6.57 9.56
N GLN A 153 10.47 -5.31 9.74
CA GLN A 153 10.67 -4.63 11.00
C GLN A 153 9.79 -3.40 11.03
N GLU A 154 8.96 -3.24 12.04
CA GLU A 154 7.96 -2.19 12.16
C GLU A 154 8.07 -1.50 13.50
N TRP A 155 7.97 -0.18 13.51
CA TRP A 155 8.02 0.68 14.69
C TRP A 155 6.80 1.60 14.74
N ALA A 156 6.25 1.80 15.93
CA ALA A 156 5.17 2.76 16.17
C ALA A 156 5.29 3.37 17.58
N SER A 157 4.87 4.63 17.72
CA SER A 157 4.75 5.28 19.01
C SER A 157 3.38 4.97 19.64
N ASP A 158 3.34 4.23 20.74
CA ASP A 158 2.10 3.95 21.45
C ASP A 158 1.41 5.24 21.94
N GLU A 159 2.17 6.26 22.33
CA GLU A 159 1.63 7.55 22.76
C GLU A 159 0.92 8.27 21.62
N THR A 160 1.58 8.38 20.46
CA THR A 160 0.98 9.00 19.28
C THR A 160 -0.26 8.24 18.79
N LEU A 161 -0.21 6.91 18.82
CA LEU A 161 -1.35 6.08 18.43
C LEU A 161 -2.49 6.16 19.45
N ALA A 162 -2.22 6.20 20.75
CA ALA A 162 -3.25 6.33 21.78
C ALA A 162 -4.04 7.65 21.62
N GLU A 163 -3.37 8.70 21.18
CA GLU A 163 -3.99 10.00 20.92
C GLU A 163 -4.82 10.01 19.61
N LEU A 164 -4.26 9.48 18.51
CA LEU A 164 -4.83 9.63 17.17
C LEU A 164 -5.64 8.43 16.69
N LEU A 165 -5.31 7.23 17.17
CA LEU A 165 -5.89 5.97 16.71
C LEU A 165 -5.85 4.91 17.83
N PRO A 166 -6.58 5.10 18.94
CA PRO A 166 -6.52 4.20 20.12
C PRO A 166 -6.89 2.77 19.79
N ASP A 167 -7.76 2.53 18.81
CA ASP A 167 -8.15 1.19 18.37
C ASP A 167 -6.97 0.39 17.80
N ALA A 168 -5.96 1.05 17.25
CA ALA A 168 -4.74 0.39 16.76
C ALA A 168 -3.91 -0.14 17.94
N VAL A 169 -3.77 0.61 19.03
CA VAL A 169 -3.07 0.15 20.24
C VAL A 169 -3.75 -1.08 20.83
N ALA A 170 -5.09 -1.05 20.94
CA ALA A 170 -5.87 -2.19 21.40
C ALA A 170 -5.72 -3.42 20.47
N ALA A 171 -5.70 -3.21 19.16
CA ALA A 171 -5.48 -4.28 18.17
C ALA A 171 -4.08 -4.90 18.28
N PHE A 172 -3.04 -4.11 18.57
CA PHE A 172 -1.67 -4.61 18.76
C PHE A 172 -1.51 -5.48 20.02
N GLU A 173 -2.31 -5.26 21.03
CA GLU A 173 -2.33 -6.04 22.28
C GLU A 173 -3.29 -7.22 22.24
N GLY A 174 -4.14 -7.27 21.24
CA GLY A 174 -5.13 -8.32 21.05
C GLY A 174 -4.55 -9.63 20.51
N PRO A 175 -5.33 -10.72 20.53
CA PRO A 175 -4.91 -12.04 20.06
C PRO A 175 -4.58 -12.10 18.57
N GLY A 176 -5.05 -11.13 17.77
CA GLY A 176 -4.74 -11.01 16.33
C GLY A 176 -3.32 -10.54 16.01
N GLY A 177 -2.62 -9.94 16.98
CA GLY A 177 -1.27 -9.41 16.80
C GLY A 177 -0.18 -10.46 16.48
N GLY A 178 -0.46 -11.74 16.67
CA GLY A 178 0.49 -12.82 16.39
C GLY A 178 0.62 -13.21 14.92
N ALA A 179 -0.42 -13.01 14.11
CA ALA A 179 -0.49 -13.48 12.73
C ALA A 179 -0.48 -12.37 11.66
N SER A 180 -0.48 -11.12 12.07
CA SER A 180 -0.55 -9.95 11.19
C SER A 180 0.65 -9.03 11.40
N SER A 181 0.99 -8.23 10.39
CA SER A 181 1.90 -7.11 10.54
C SER A 181 1.25 -5.98 11.35
N MET A 182 2.07 -5.11 11.93
CA MET A 182 1.60 -3.91 12.62
C MET A 182 0.82 -3.01 11.66
N LEU A 183 1.31 -2.87 10.43
CA LEU A 183 0.61 -2.11 9.39
C LEU A 183 -0.76 -2.70 9.06
N GLY A 184 -0.90 -4.02 8.99
CA GLY A 184 -2.20 -4.66 8.74
C GLY A 184 -3.24 -4.27 9.78
N LEU A 185 -2.89 -4.37 11.07
CA LEU A 185 -3.78 -3.99 12.18
C LEU A 185 -4.07 -2.49 12.21
N LEU A 186 -3.06 -1.66 11.90
CA LEU A 186 -3.23 -0.20 11.82
C LEU A 186 -4.21 0.20 10.71
N LEU A 187 -4.14 -0.44 9.55
CA LEU A 187 -5.06 -0.19 8.45
C LEU A 187 -6.49 -0.65 8.77
N ASP A 188 -6.63 -1.76 9.48
CA ASP A 188 -7.95 -2.24 9.91
C ASP A 188 -8.58 -1.31 10.96
N ALA A 189 -7.81 -0.84 11.93
CA ALA A 189 -8.25 0.13 12.92
C ALA A 189 -8.53 1.51 12.31
N GLY A 190 -7.72 1.93 11.32
CA GLY A 190 -7.83 3.23 10.64
C GLY A 190 -8.78 3.25 9.44
N ARG A 191 -9.73 2.31 9.32
CA ARG A 191 -10.67 2.28 8.19
C ARG A 191 -11.41 3.60 8.03
N GLY A 192 -11.35 4.16 6.82
CA GLY A 192 -11.99 5.43 6.49
C GLY A 192 -11.16 6.67 6.83
N LEU A 193 -10.03 6.53 7.51
CA LEU A 193 -9.10 7.63 7.74
C LEU A 193 -8.21 7.89 6.51
N PRO A 194 -7.78 9.14 6.27
CA PRO A 194 -6.92 9.49 5.14
C PRO A 194 -5.45 9.13 5.40
N LEU A 195 -5.19 7.84 5.61
CA LEU A 195 -3.84 7.33 5.80
C LEU A 195 -3.06 7.41 4.48
N THR A 196 -1.82 7.86 4.57
CA THR A 196 -0.90 7.95 3.44
C THR A 196 0.40 7.23 3.76
N GLY A 197 1.07 6.67 2.74
CA GLY A 197 2.37 6.03 2.87
C GLY A 197 3.39 6.62 1.90
N SER A 198 4.64 6.69 2.33
CA SER A 198 5.78 6.97 1.46
C SER A 198 6.80 5.86 1.61
N SER A 199 7.38 5.41 0.49
CA SER A 199 8.39 4.36 0.51
C SER A 199 9.64 4.76 -0.28
N THR A 200 10.80 4.34 0.21
CA THR A 200 12.07 4.39 -0.51
C THR A 200 12.59 2.98 -0.72
N ILE A 201 13.21 2.74 -1.87
CA ILE A 201 13.72 1.43 -2.26
C ILE A 201 15.22 1.56 -2.56
N VAL A 202 16.01 0.73 -1.89
CA VAL A 202 17.49 0.73 -2.02
C VAL A 202 17.99 -0.69 -2.19
N ALA A 203 18.91 -0.91 -3.13
CA ALA A 203 19.66 -2.16 -3.24
C ALA A 203 20.77 -2.17 -2.17
N THR A 204 20.94 -3.28 -1.46
CA THR A 204 21.90 -3.46 -0.38
C THR A 204 22.26 -4.94 -0.22
N THR A 205 23.03 -5.28 0.81
CA THR A 205 23.22 -6.67 1.25
C THR A 205 22.37 -6.93 2.49
N LEU A 206 22.08 -8.22 2.76
CA LEU A 206 21.26 -8.61 3.92
C LEU A 206 21.94 -8.24 5.23
N GLY A 207 23.26 -8.38 5.30
CA GLY A 207 24.01 -8.30 6.55
C GLY A 207 23.86 -9.56 7.42
N ARG A 208 24.63 -9.66 8.47
CA ARG A 208 24.75 -10.91 9.27
C ARG A 208 23.42 -11.30 9.93
N GLN A 209 22.77 -10.37 10.63
CA GLN A 209 21.57 -10.64 11.40
C GLN A 209 20.39 -11.03 10.48
N ARG A 210 20.11 -10.20 9.49
CA ARG A 210 18.98 -10.43 8.56
C ARG A 210 19.21 -11.66 7.68
N GLY A 211 20.47 -11.88 7.27
CA GLY A 211 20.84 -13.10 6.54
C GLY A 211 20.55 -14.36 7.34
N ALA A 212 20.90 -14.39 8.62
CA ALA A 212 20.59 -15.52 9.50
C ALA A 212 19.08 -15.78 9.62
N GLN A 213 18.27 -14.72 9.79
CA GLN A 213 16.82 -14.82 9.90
C GLN A 213 16.14 -15.28 8.59
N LEU A 214 16.72 -14.95 7.43
CA LEU A 214 16.23 -15.36 6.12
C LEU A 214 16.89 -16.64 5.60
N GLY A 215 17.77 -17.29 6.38
CA GLY A 215 18.50 -18.48 5.95
C GLY A 215 19.46 -18.22 4.77
N ARG A 216 20.09 -17.05 4.72
CA ARG A 216 20.96 -16.61 3.62
C ARG A 216 22.30 -16.07 4.15
N PRO A 217 23.40 -16.16 3.35
CA PRO A 217 24.67 -15.50 3.68
C PRO A 217 24.53 -13.98 3.87
N ALA A 218 25.42 -13.40 4.68
CA ALA A 218 25.39 -11.97 5.00
C ALA A 218 25.62 -11.04 3.80
N ASP A 219 26.40 -11.48 2.84
CA ASP A 219 26.76 -10.78 1.61
C ASP A 219 25.73 -10.94 0.48
N THR A 220 24.67 -11.74 0.71
CA THR A 220 23.57 -11.91 -0.26
C THR A 220 23.00 -10.53 -0.60
N PRO A 221 22.94 -10.17 -1.90
CA PRO A 221 22.23 -8.95 -2.32
C PRO A 221 20.78 -8.98 -1.90
N GLY A 222 20.20 -7.81 -1.64
CA GLY A 222 18.80 -7.70 -1.28
C GLY A 222 18.25 -6.31 -1.60
N VAL A 223 16.94 -6.20 -1.51
CA VAL A 223 16.23 -4.92 -1.66
C VAL A 223 15.67 -4.53 -0.31
N LEU A 224 16.05 -3.36 0.17
CA LEU A 224 15.48 -2.74 1.36
C LEU A 224 14.43 -1.72 0.94
N VAL A 225 13.22 -1.93 1.39
CA VAL A 225 12.12 -0.96 1.30
C VAL A 225 11.92 -0.34 2.66
N THR A 226 12.04 0.97 2.75
CA THR A 226 11.67 1.74 3.95
C THR A 226 10.33 2.40 3.69
N GLN A 227 9.37 2.21 4.61
CA GLN A 227 8.02 2.76 4.49
C GLN A 227 7.67 3.57 5.73
N VAL A 228 7.03 4.73 5.53
CA VAL A 228 6.49 5.55 6.63
C VAL A 228 5.03 5.84 6.35
N VAL A 229 4.17 5.50 7.30
CA VAL A 229 2.72 5.69 7.23
C VAL A 229 2.32 6.86 8.12
N ARG A 230 1.43 7.70 7.59
CA ARG A 230 1.00 8.95 8.24
C ARG A 230 -0.51 9.08 8.22
N LEU A 231 -1.04 9.68 9.28
CA LEU A 231 -2.36 10.30 9.27
C LEU A 231 -2.13 11.80 9.06
N GLU A 232 -2.60 12.31 7.93
CA GLU A 232 -2.29 13.68 7.48
C GLU A 232 -0.77 13.93 7.43
N ARG A 233 -0.21 14.66 8.41
CA ARG A 233 1.22 14.96 8.51
C ARG A 233 1.94 14.18 9.61
N THR A 234 1.20 13.56 10.53
CA THR A 234 1.77 12.85 11.69
C THR A 234 2.16 11.43 11.32
N PRO A 235 3.43 11.03 11.46
CA PRO A 235 3.86 9.65 11.23
C PRO A 235 3.36 8.74 12.36
N LEU A 236 2.68 7.66 11.97
CA LEU A 236 2.12 6.67 12.89
C LEU A 236 2.96 5.40 12.94
N LEU A 237 3.55 5.01 11.81
CA LEU A 237 4.31 3.78 11.66
C LEU A 237 5.49 4.00 10.72
N ALA A 238 6.63 3.44 11.07
CA ALA A 238 7.79 3.32 10.20
C ALA A 238 8.17 1.85 10.06
N ALA A 239 8.54 1.41 8.85
CA ALA A 239 8.87 0.00 8.60
C ALA A 239 10.09 -0.14 7.68
N LYS A 240 10.79 -1.27 7.84
CA LYS A 240 11.82 -1.78 6.93
C LYS A 240 11.41 -3.16 6.45
N HIS A 241 11.42 -3.36 5.15
CA HIS A 241 11.15 -4.66 4.51
C HIS A 241 12.39 -5.07 3.72
N MET A 242 13.03 -6.13 4.15
CA MET A 242 14.22 -6.68 3.48
C MET A 242 13.81 -7.89 2.65
N LEU A 243 13.97 -7.78 1.34
CA LEU A 243 13.65 -8.82 0.37
C LEU A 243 14.95 -9.46 -0.16
N PRO A 244 15.14 -10.77 0.04
CA PRO A 244 16.25 -11.51 -0.55
C PRO A 244 15.98 -11.83 -2.03
N PRO A 245 17.00 -12.29 -2.80
CA PRO A 245 16.78 -12.83 -4.14
C PRO A 245 15.80 -14.00 -4.12
N GLY A 246 14.91 -14.03 -5.11
CA GLY A 246 13.83 -15.04 -5.21
C GLY A 246 12.56 -14.68 -4.44
N ALA A 247 12.54 -13.58 -3.70
CA ALA A 247 11.30 -13.01 -3.19
C ALA A 247 10.32 -12.70 -4.35
N PRO A 248 9.00 -12.82 -4.13
CA PRO A 248 8.02 -12.35 -5.11
C PRO A 248 8.22 -10.88 -5.46
N ALA A 249 7.89 -10.51 -6.69
CA ALA A 249 7.95 -9.11 -7.11
C ALA A 249 6.98 -8.25 -6.30
N LEU A 250 7.44 -7.08 -5.89
CA LEU A 250 6.57 -6.04 -5.35
C LEU A 250 6.03 -5.21 -6.53
N PRO A 251 4.72 -5.24 -6.79
CA PRO A 251 4.15 -4.44 -7.86
C PRO A 251 4.20 -2.95 -7.48
N VAL A 252 4.73 -2.13 -8.37
CA VAL A 252 4.73 -0.66 -8.25
C VAL A 252 3.95 -0.11 -9.42
N TRP A 253 2.90 0.66 -9.14
CA TRP A 253 2.11 1.32 -10.16
C TRP A 253 2.54 2.77 -10.28
N GLN A 254 2.62 3.26 -11.49
CA GLN A 254 2.91 4.66 -11.76
C GLN A 254 1.75 5.22 -12.59
N ALA A 255 1.00 6.17 -12.02
CA ALA A 255 0.01 6.94 -12.74
C ALA A 255 0.63 8.29 -13.18
N ARG A 256 0.30 8.73 -14.39
CA ARG A 256 0.72 10.03 -14.95
C ARG A 256 -0.43 11.04 -14.88
#